data_1e3b029794bd377805fb2577fa5fa3ed
#
_entry.id   1e3b029794bd377805fb2577fa5fa3ed
#
_cell.length_a   1.000
_cell.length_b   1.000
_cell.length_c   1.000
_cell.angle_alpha   90.00
_cell.angle_beta   90.00
_cell.angle_gamma   90.00
#
_symmetry.space_group_name_H-M   'P 1'
#
loop_
_entity.id
_entity.type
_entity.pdbx_description
1 polymer ?
#
loop_
_entity_poly.entity_id
_entity_poly.type
_entity_poly.pdbx_seq_one_letter_code
_entity_poly.pdbx_strand_id
1 'polypeptide(L)'
;TPKKDCQKLKGLPLFVLGLGIGVVVLGAVSYGVTVKQVKNVSQLPLIVKSAEIFSVPMAKVNGKSILYTDYLADISVLTNFYKKNPETQQISTEEVSNIVVDRLVALSLMQDIAKEFSIEVDEEEVESQKALIVEQFGGLEAAEKETQEVYGWSFDTYVEKVIAPFVLEQKIQEVISGKTELAGQYPLEQVRARHILFPLQEGAGDEVVIEKANEVLERIKGGEDFAALAQEFGSDGTAQNGGDLGWFGKGDMVSEFEEAAFGLEPGTVVDELVQTTFGVHILKVEEKRNATDVNKFMADRFLKAEKNILINITNPFLALEEATNTQG
;
A
#
# COMPACT_ATOMS: atom_id res chain seq x y z
N THR A 1 -2.16 -52.36 -58.37
CA THR A 1 -1.18 -51.45 -57.64
C THR A 1 -1.49 -50.03 -58.01
N PRO A 2 -1.99 -49.22 -57.04
CA PRO A 2 -2.21 -47.80 -57.28
C PRO A 2 -0.87 -47.01 -57.01
N LYS A 3 -0.53 -46.20 -58.00
CA LYS A 3 0.58 -45.26 -57.97
C LYS A 3 0.27 -44.16 -56.90
N LYS A 4 1.16 -43.99 -55.90
CA LYS A 4 1.16 -42.86 -54.99
C LYS A 4 1.60 -41.61 -55.75
N ASP A 5 0.66 -40.69 -55.98
CA ASP A 5 0.96 -39.33 -56.40
C ASP A 5 1.71 -38.60 -55.27
N CYS A 6 3.01 -38.39 -55.46
CA CYS A 6 3.79 -37.43 -54.69
C CYS A 6 3.35 -36.02 -55.10
N GLN A 7 2.48 -35.37 -54.31
CA GLN A 7 2.25 -33.95 -54.42
C GLN A 7 3.57 -33.20 -54.11
N LYS A 8 4.19 -32.64 -55.15
CA LYS A 8 5.28 -31.68 -55.05
C LYS A 8 4.75 -30.47 -54.31
N LEU A 9 5.20 -30.26 -53.08
CA LEU A 9 5.13 -28.93 -52.42
C LEU A 9 5.78 -27.92 -53.37
N LYS A 10 4.96 -27.15 -54.08
CA LYS A 10 5.44 -25.99 -54.85
C LYS A 10 6.09 -25.07 -53.84
N GLY A 11 7.41 -24.88 -53.93
CA GLY A 11 8.19 -24.06 -53.07
C GLY A 11 7.59 -22.63 -52.96
N LEU A 12 7.42 -22.17 -51.75
CA LEU A 12 7.11 -20.77 -51.50
C LEU A 12 8.13 -19.94 -52.29
N PRO A 13 7.72 -18.92 -53.07
CA PRO A 13 8.66 -18.14 -53.85
C PRO A 13 9.72 -17.55 -52.95
N LEU A 14 11.00 -17.69 -53.36
CA LEU A 14 12.17 -17.20 -52.61
C LEU A 14 12.00 -15.73 -52.13
N PHE A 15 11.22 -14.95 -52.83
CA PHE A 15 10.88 -13.57 -52.50
C PHE A 15 10.07 -13.43 -51.18
N VAL A 16 9.10 -14.35 -50.93
CA VAL A 16 8.30 -14.36 -49.69
C VAL A 16 9.16 -14.80 -48.52
N LEU A 17 10.09 -15.72 -48.71
CA LEU A 17 11.07 -16.13 -47.72
C LEU A 17 12.04 -14.98 -47.38
N GLY A 18 12.52 -14.25 -48.39
CA GLY A 18 13.41 -13.08 -48.22
C GLY A 18 12.73 -11.92 -47.50
N LEU A 19 11.45 -11.66 -47.80
CA LEU A 19 10.64 -10.65 -47.09
C LEU A 19 10.42 -11.05 -45.63
N GLY A 20 10.13 -12.32 -45.33
CA GLY A 20 9.95 -12.83 -43.98
C GLY A 20 11.24 -12.72 -43.13
N ILE A 21 12.38 -13.09 -43.74
CA ILE A 21 13.71 -12.94 -43.07
C ILE A 21 14.05 -11.47 -42.84
N GLY A 22 13.80 -10.60 -43.83
CA GLY A 22 14.01 -9.15 -43.71
C GLY A 22 13.20 -8.52 -42.59
N VAL A 23 11.94 -8.87 -42.45
CA VAL A 23 11.08 -8.37 -41.36
C VAL A 23 11.58 -8.85 -39.99
N VAL A 24 12.01 -10.11 -39.86
CA VAL A 24 12.54 -10.66 -38.61
C VAL A 24 13.87 -9.97 -38.23
N VAL A 25 14.78 -9.76 -39.21
CA VAL A 25 16.05 -9.06 -38.96
C VAL A 25 15.84 -7.61 -38.57
N LEU A 26 14.95 -6.89 -39.26
CA LEU A 26 14.59 -5.51 -38.91
C LEU A 26 13.94 -5.43 -37.53
N GLY A 27 13.05 -6.38 -37.21
CA GLY A 27 12.45 -6.50 -35.87
C GLY A 27 13.48 -6.72 -34.79
N ALA A 28 14.45 -7.63 -34.99
CA ALA A 28 15.50 -7.92 -34.03
C ALA A 28 16.44 -6.72 -33.81
N VAL A 29 16.82 -6.01 -34.91
CA VAL A 29 17.66 -4.79 -34.83
C VAL A 29 16.87 -3.68 -34.11
N SER A 30 15.60 -3.47 -34.45
CA SER A 30 14.74 -2.49 -33.77
C SER A 30 14.61 -2.80 -32.28
N TYR A 31 14.37 -4.05 -31.92
CA TYR A 31 14.31 -4.50 -30.52
C TYR A 31 15.64 -4.20 -29.79
N GLY A 32 16.77 -4.55 -30.35
CA GLY A 32 18.10 -4.31 -29.76
C GLY A 32 18.39 -2.83 -29.54
N VAL A 33 18.04 -1.98 -30.51
CA VAL A 33 18.14 -0.52 -30.38
C VAL A 33 17.22 -0.01 -29.29
N THR A 34 15.96 -0.46 -29.25
CA THR A 34 14.98 -0.07 -28.24
C THR A 34 15.46 -0.44 -26.84
N VAL A 35 15.91 -1.68 -26.61
CA VAL A 35 16.42 -2.12 -25.31
C VAL A 35 17.62 -1.27 -24.86
N LYS A 36 18.55 -0.95 -25.77
CA LYS A 36 19.69 -0.07 -25.47
C LYS A 36 19.26 1.33 -25.07
N GLN A 37 18.27 1.88 -25.75
CA GLN A 37 17.75 3.23 -25.47
C GLN A 37 16.90 3.25 -24.18
N VAL A 38 16.13 2.20 -23.93
CA VAL A 38 15.37 2.01 -22.66
C VAL A 38 16.31 1.96 -21.47
N LYS A 39 17.46 1.26 -21.58
CA LYS A 39 18.49 1.28 -20.53
C LYS A 39 18.96 2.69 -20.16
N ASN A 40 18.99 3.60 -21.11
CA ASN A 40 19.37 5.00 -20.91
C ASN A 40 18.16 5.92 -20.66
N VAL A 41 17.03 5.36 -20.28
CA VAL A 41 15.79 6.08 -19.94
C VAL A 41 15.35 7.07 -21.03
N SER A 42 15.43 6.66 -22.30
CA SER A 42 15.09 7.49 -23.46
C SER A 42 13.58 7.71 -23.57
N GLN A 43 13.14 8.96 -23.50
CA GLN A 43 11.75 9.37 -23.67
C GLN A 43 11.39 9.75 -25.14
N LEU A 44 12.27 9.44 -26.11
CA LEU A 44 11.98 9.72 -27.52
C LEU A 44 10.71 8.95 -27.95
N PRO A 45 9.72 9.62 -28.59
CA PRO A 45 8.42 9.01 -28.92
C PRO A 45 8.53 7.69 -29.68
N LEU A 46 9.50 7.61 -30.62
CA LEU A 46 9.74 6.39 -31.39
C LEU A 46 10.23 5.23 -30.50
N ILE A 47 11.08 5.52 -29.52
CA ILE A 47 11.59 4.51 -28.58
C ILE A 47 10.49 4.05 -27.63
N VAL A 48 9.69 4.98 -27.10
CA VAL A 48 8.54 4.68 -26.24
C VAL A 48 7.55 3.77 -26.97
N LYS A 49 7.18 4.12 -28.20
CA LYS A 49 6.28 3.32 -29.04
C LYS A 49 6.85 1.93 -29.36
N SER A 50 8.14 1.86 -29.62
CA SER A 50 8.83 0.57 -29.83
C SER A 50 8.88 -0.26 -28.55
N ALA A 51 9.12 0.38 -27.40
CA ALA A 51 9.13 -0.30 -26.10
C ALA A 51 7.74 -0.87 -25.74
N GLU A 52 6.67 -0.15 -26.08
CA GLU A 52 5.28 -0.64 -25.96
C GLU A 52 5.05 -1.85 -26.84
N ILE A 53 5.36 -1.77 -28.15
CA ILE A 53 5.17 -2.87 -29.10
C ILE A 53 5.94 -4.13 -28.67
N PHE A 54 7.17 -4.00 -28.22
CA PHE A 54 8.02 -5.10 -27.81
C PHE A 54 7.87 -5.48 -26.34
N SER A 55 6.99 -4.80 -25.57
CA SER A 55 6.82 -5.00 -24.12
C SER A 55 8.16 -5.02 -23.37
N VAL A 56 9.02 -4.01 -23.65
CA VAL A 56 10.38 -3.96 -23.08
C VAL A 56 10.32 -3.70 -21.57
N PRO A 57 10.90 -4.57 -20.76
CA PRO A 57 10.88 -4.39 -19.32
C PRO A 57 11.89 -3.33 -18.87
N MET A 58 11.53 -2.56 -17.83
CA MET A 58 12.44 -1.71 -17.06
C MET A 58 13.07 -2.45 -15.89
N ALA A 59 12.34 -3.43 -15.34
CA ALA A 59 12.79 -4.29 -14.24
C ALA A 59 12.15 -5.67 -14.32
N LYS A 60 12.71 -6.61 -13.56
CA LYS A 60 12.10 -7.91 -13.28
C LYS A 60 12.06 -8.14 -11.78
N VAL A 61 10.92 -8.61 -11.28
CA VAL A 61 10.71 -8.97 -9.88
C VAL A 61 10.20 -10.40 -9.83
N ASN A 62 10.92 -11.30 -9.16
CA ASN A 62 10.62 -12.73 -9.12
C ASN A 62 10.36 -13.32 -10.53
N GLY A 63 11.13 -12.86 -11.52
CA GLY A 63 10.99 -13.27 -12.92
C GLY A 63 9.87 -12.57 -13.71
N LYS A 64 8.94 -11.83 -13.07
CA LYS A 64 7.91 -11.02 -13.74
C LYS A 64 8.47 -9.71 -14.25
N SER A 65 8.06 -9.30 -15.45
CA SER A 65 8.48 -8.04 -16.06
C SER A 65 7.62 -6.87 -15.60
N ILE A 66 8.27 -5.80 -15.18
CA ILE A 66 7.68 -4.45 -15.03
C ILE A 66 8.01 -3.70 -16.30
N LEU A 67 7.02 -3.16 -17.00
CA LEU A 67 7.21 -2.55 -18.30
C LEU A 67 7.79 -1.13 -18.20
N TYR A 68 8.59 -0.78 -19.20
CA TYR A 68 9.15 0.57 -19.31
C TYR A 68 8.09 1.64 -19.49
N THR A 69 6.98 1.31 -20.14
CA THR A 69 5.83 2.22 -20.30
C THR A 69 5.17 2.57 -18.98
N ASP A 70 5.06 1.63 -18.05
CA ASP A 70 4.49 1.89 -16.71
C ASP A 70 5.39 2.83 -15.91
N TYR A 71 6.71 2.60 -15.97
CA TYR A 71 7.69 3.49 -15.36
C TYR A 71 7.60 4.92 -15.93
N LEU A 72 7.52 5.08 -17.26
CA LEU A 72 7.40 6.40 -17.89
C LEU A 72 6.09 7.11 -17.52
N ALA A 73 4.98 6.38 -17.43
CA ALA A 73 3.70 6.95 -17.03
C ALA A 73 3.78 7.52 -15.61
N ASP A 74 4.34 6.74 -14.67
CA ASP A 74 4.42 7.15 -13.27
C ASP A 74 5.47 8.27 -13.03
N ILE A 75 6.65 8.18 -13.66
CA ILE A 75 7.68 9.22 -13.49
C ILE A 75 7.26 10.56 -14.08
N SER A 76 6.46 10.56 -15.15
CA SER A 76 5.95 11.80 -15.76
C SER A 76 5.04 12.56 -14.80
N VAL A 77 4.22 11.87 -14.03
CA VAL A 77 3.33 12.44 -13.02
C VAL A 77 4.12 13.11 -11.91
N LEU A 78 5.03 12.37 -11.27
CA LEU A 78 5.84 12.92 -10.18
C LEU A 78 6.70 14.10 -10.64
N THR A 79 7.30 13.99 -11.83
CA THR A 79 8.08 15.09 -12.40
C THR A 79 7.22 16.33 -12.63
N ASN A 80 5.99 16.17 -13.12
CA ASN A 80 5.07 17.29 -13.34
C ASN A 80 4.58 17.88 -12.01
N PHE A 81 4.28 17.05 -11.02
CA PHE A 81 3.90 17.50 -9.69
C PHE A 81 4.99 18.38 -9.06
N TYR A 82 6.24 17.93 -9.03
CA TYR A 82 7.35 18.70 -8.46
C TYR A 82 7.67 19.97 -9.26
N LYS A 83 7.48 19.97 -10.57
CA LYS A 83 7.61 21.18 -11.38
C LYS A 83 6.55 22.24 -11.08
N LYS A 84 5.32 21.82 -10.78
CA LYS A 84 4.21 22.72 -10.43
C LYS A 84 4.28 23.22 -8.98
N ASN A 85 4.96 22.50 -8.10
CA ASN A 85 5.09 22.79 -6.67
C ASN A 85 6.57 22.96 -6.28
N PRO A 86 7.27 24.02 -6.76
CA PRO A 86 8.71 24.20 -6.55
C PRO A 86 9.11 24.44 -5.09
N GLU A 87 8.18 24.79 -4.23
CA GLU A 87 8.35 24.92 -2.77
C GLU A 87 8.27 23.57 -2.02
N THR A 88 7.77 22.52 -2.66
CA THR A 88 7.93 21.18 -2.15
C THR A 88 9.40 20.79 -2.30
N GLN A 89 9.98 20.22 -1.26
CA GLN A 89 11.40 19.87 -1.14
C GLN A 89 11.98 19.42 -2.50
N GLN A 90 13.06 20.07 -2.95
CA GLN A 90 13.68 19.76 -4.25
C GLN A 90 14.21 18.32 -4.20
N ILE A 91 13.43 17.41 -4.78
CA ILE A 91 13.80 16.00 -4.94
C ILE A 91 14.56 15.87 -6.27
N SER A 92 15.69 15.19 -6.25
CA SER A 92 16.48 14.94 -7.47
C SER A 92 15.72 14.01 -8.43
N THR A 93 16.06 14.07 -9.72
CA THR A 93 15.48 13.15 -10.72
C THR A 93 15.75 11.69 -10.36
N GLU A 94 16.87 11.40 -9.72
CA GLU A 94 17.23 10.08 -9.24
C GLU A 94 16.29 9.61 -8.12
N GLU A 95 16.02 10.45 -7.13
CA GLU A 95 15.07 10.15 -6.05
C GLU A 95 13.65 9.93 -6.58
N VAL A 96 13.19 10.76 -7.53
CA VAL A 96 11.90 10.56 -8.20
C VAL A 96 11.86 9.20 -8.92
N SER A 97 12.95 8.84 -9.59
CA SER A 97 13.08 7.55 -10.26
C SER A 97 13.01 6.38 -9.28
N ASN A 98 13.70 6.49 -8.15
CA ASN A 98 13.71 5.46 -7.10
C ASN A 98 12.31 5.27 -6.50
N ILE A 99 11.60 6.35 -6.18
CA ILE A 99 10.21 6.30 -5.69
C ILE A 99 9.29 5.53 -6.67
N VAL A 100 9.42 5.80 -7.97
CA VAL A 100 8.62 5.11 -8.99
C VAL A 100 8.96 3.63 -9.06
N VAL A 101 10.26 3.31 -9.05
CA VAL A 101 10.71 1.90 -9.10
C VAL A 101 10.23 1.13 -7.87
N ASP A 102 10.39 1.70 -6.66
CA ASP A 102 9.95 1.09 -5.41
C ASP A 102 8.45 0.81 -5.43
N ARG A 103 7.66 1.79 -5.88
CA ARG A 103 6.21 1.65 -6.03
C ARG A 103 5.84 0.51 -6.99
N LEU A 104 6.44 0.47 -8.18
CA LEU A 104 6.14 -0.56 -9.17
C LEU A 104 6.58 -1.96 -8.72
N VAL A 105 7.70 -2.05 -7.99
CA VAL A 105 8.15 -3.31 -7.36
C VAL A 105 7.16 -3.73 -6.28
N ALA A 106 6.74 -2.83 -5.40
CA ALA A 106 5.77 -3.11 -4.36
C ALA A 106 4.43 -3.62 -4.95
N LEU A 107 3.92 -2.96 -6.01
CA LEU A 107 2.73 -3.41 -6.73
C LEU A 107 2.88 -4.83 -7.30
N SER A 108 4.05 -5.13 -7.90
CA SER A 108 4.31 -6.47 -8.42
C SER A 108 4.32 -7.53 -7.32
N LEU A 109 4.88 -7.21 -6.16
CA LEU A 109 4.89 -8.12 -4.99
C LEU A 109 3.51 -8.27 -4.36
N MET A 110 2.71 -7.20 -4.28
CA MET A 110 1.32 -7.28 -3.82
C MET A 110 0.48 -8.21 -4.70
N GLN A 111 0.67 -8.14 -6.02
CA GLN A 111 0.03 -9.08 -6.96
C GLN A 111 0.49 -10.54 -6.78
N ASP A 112 1.77 -10.76 -6.42
CA ASP A 112 2.28 -12.10 -6.11
C ASP A 112 1.65 -12.64 -4.82
N ILE A 113 1.56 -11.81 -3.78
CA ILE A 113 0.93 -12.15 -2.50
C ILE A 113 -0.56 -12.42 -2.71
N ALA A 114 -1.26 -11.57 -3.45
CA ALA A 114 -2.67 -11.77 -3.76
C ALA A 114 -2.91 -13.13 -4.43
N LYS A 115 -2.07 -13.49 -5.40
CA LYS A 115 -2.15 -14.79 -6.08
C LYS A 115 -1.83 -15.95 -5.13
N GLU A 116 -0.80 -15.83 -4.28
CA GLU A 116 -0.39 -16.87 -3.33
C GLU A 116 -1.49 -17.17 -2.32
N PHE A 117 -2.16 -16.14 -1.82
CA PHE A 117 -3.20 -16.27 -0.78
C PHE A 117 -4.62 -16.27 -1.34
N SER A 118 -4.78 -16.33 -2.69
CA SER A 118 -6.08 -16.30 -3.37
C SER A 118 -6.93 -15.09 -2.95
N ILE A 119 -6.29 -13.93 -2.88
CA ILE A 119 -6.94 -12.65 -2.57
C ILE A 119 -7.43 -12.06 -3.89
N GLU A 120 -8.74 -11.88 -3.99
CA GLU A 120 -9.40 -11.26 -5.14
C GLU A 120 -9.98 -9.91 -4.71
N VAL A 121 -9.87 -8.93 -5.56
CA VAL A 121 -10.50 -7.61 -5.40
C VAL A 121 -11.74 -7.62 -6.26
N ASP A 122 -12.90 -7.44 -5.64
CA ASP A 122 -14.17 -7.35 -6.34
C ASP A 122 -14.35 -5.98 -6.98
N GLU A 123 -15.00 -5.93 -8.14
CA GLU A 123 -15.30 -4.67 -8.83
C GLU A 123 -16.16 -3.75 -7.95
N GLU A 124 -17.06 -4.30 -7.13
CA GLU A 124 -17.90 -3.55 -6.19
C GLU A 124 -17.07 -2.82 -5.12
N GLU A 125 -15.99 -3.42 -4.64
CA GLU A 125 -15.07 -2.81 -3.67
C GLU A 125 -14.34 -1.60 -4.29
N VAL A 126 -13.89 -1.74 -5.53
CA VAL A 126 -13.25 -0.63 -6.27
C VAL A 126 -14.25 0.49 -6.54
N GLU A 127 -15.48 0.17 -6.98
CA GLU A 127 -16.53 1.17 -7.23
C GLU A 127 -16.97 1.87 -5.94
N SER A 128 -17.00 1.17 -4.81
CA SER A 128 -17.28 1.77 -3.51
C SER A 128 -16.20 2.81 -3.12
N GLN A 129 -14.94 2.47 -3.24
CA GLN A 129 -13.83 3.41 -2.98
C GLN A 129 -13.83 4.58 -3.97
N LYS A 130 -14.10 4.31 -5.24
CA LYS A 130 -14.26 5.32 -6.27
C LYS A 130 -15.37 6.32 -5.92
N ALA A 131 -16.52 5.84 -5.43
CA ALA A 131 -17.63 6.69 -5.02
C ALA A 131 -17.25 7.63 -3.86
N LEU A 132 -16.52 7.14 -2.85
CA LEU A 132 -16.00 7.94 -1.74
C LEU A 132 -15.03 9.04 -2.23
N ILE A 133 -14.14 8.70 -3.15
CA ILE A 133 -13.20 9.67 -3.73
C ILE A 133 -13.95 10.73 -4.55
N VAL A 134 -14.94 10.33 -5.36
CA VAL A 134 -15.78 11.24 -6.12
C VAL A 134 -16.54 12.21 -5.20
N GLU A 135 -17.08 11.72 -4.08
CA GLU A 135 -17.74 12.55 -3.08
C GLU A 135 -16.77 13.55 -2.44
N GLN A 136 -15.57 13.10 -2.08
CA GLN A 136 -14.52 13.93 -1.49
C GLN A 136 -14.08 15.07 -2.42
N PHE A 137 -14.02 14.83 -3.73
CA PHE A 137 -13.72 15.86 -4.72
C PHE A 137 -14.91 16.79 -5.03
N GLY A 138 -16.10 16.48 -4.53
CA GLY A 138 -17.32 17.26 -4.78
C GLY A 138 -18.05 16.88 -6.07
N GLY A 139 -17.84 15.69 -6.60
CA GLY A 139 -18.49 15.08 -7.75
C GLY A 139 -17.54 14.60 -8.85
N LEU A 140 -18.08 13.83 -9.78
CA LEU A 140 -17.29 13.19 -10.83
C LEU A 140 -16.53 14.19 -11.73
N GLU A 141 -17.20 15.27 -12.14
CA GLU A 141 -16.58 16.32 -12.98
C GLU A 141 -15.38 16.97 -12.29
N ALA A 142 -15.48 17.20 -10.97
CA ALA A 142 -14.41 17.76 -10.18
C ALA A 142 -13.25 16.74 -10.02
N ALA A 143 -13.56 15.46 -9.82
CA ALA A 143 -12.58 14.38 -9.77
C ALA A 143 -11.82 14.22 -11.10
N GLU A 144 -12.53 14.23 -12.24
CA GLU A 144 -11.92 14.16 -13.57
C GLU A 144 -10.99 15.36 -13.84
N LYS A 145 -11.45 16.56 -13.48
CA LYS A 145 -10.64 17.77 -13.62
C LYS A 145 -9.37 17.71 -12.76
N GLU A 146 -9.49 17.34 -11.50
CA GLU A 146 -8.38 17.29 -10.56
C GLU A 146 -7.34 16.24 -10.99
N THR A 147 -7.79 15.03 -11.37
CA THR A 147 -6.87 13.98 -11.82
C THR A 147 -6.15 14.36 -13.12
N GLN A 148 -6.84 15.05 -14.04
CA GLN A 148 -6.22 15.55 -15.25
C GLN A 148 -5.23 16.68 -14.97
N GLU A 149 -5.53 17.59 -14.04
CA GLU A 149 -4.66 18.73 -13.71
C GLU A 149 -3.43 18.30 -12.91
N VAL A 150 -3.60 17.41 -11.93
CA VAL A 150 -2.52 16.97 -11.01
C VAL A 150 -1.66 15.90 -11.65
N TYR A 151 -2.28 14.84 -12.18
CA TYR A 151 -1.58 13.64 -12.66
C TYR A 151 -1.43 13.60 -14.18
N GLY A 152 -2.24 14.37 -14.92
CA GLY A 152 -2.32 14.28 -16.38
C GLY A 152 -3.03 12.98 -16.84
N TRP A 153 -3.79 12.35 -15.95
CA TRP A 153 -4.51 11.10 -16.19
C TRP A 153 -6.02 11.33 -16.28
N SER A 154 -6.69 10.48 -17.05
CA SER A 154 -8.15 10.36 -16.91
C SER A 154 -8.49 9.80 -15.53
N PHE A 155 -9.72 10.03 -15.07
CA PHE A 155 -10.17 9.48 -13.81
C PHE A 155 -10.16 7.95 -13.82
N ASP A 156 -10.48 7.30 -14.94
CA ASP A 156 -10.39 5.84 -15.08
C ASP A 156 -8.96 5.34 -14.92
N THR A 157 -7.96 6.04 -15.48
CA THR A 157 -6.55 5.71 -15.26
C THR A 157 -6.14 5.88 -13.79
N TYR A 158 -6.67 6.90 -13.12
CA TYR A 158 -6.47 7.10 -11.67
C TYR A 158 -7.09 5.96 -10.85
N VAL A 159 -8.30 5.51 -11.22
CA VAL A 159 -8.92 4.32 -10.61
C VAL A 159 -8.03 3.10 -10.74
N GLU A 160 -7.53 2.82 -11.94
CA GLU A 160 -6.68 1.66 -12.22
C GLU A 160 -5.32 1.74 -11.48
N LYS A 161 -4.69 2.91 -11.49
CA LYS A 161 -3.31 3.07 -10.98
C LYS A 161 -3.22 3.41 -9.50
N VAL A 162 -4.28 3.92 -8.88
CA VAL A 162 -4.28 4.39 -7.50
C VAL A 162 -5.34 3.67 -6.66
N ILE A 163 -6.61 3.72 -7.08
CA ILE A 163 -7.71 3.20 -6.27
C ILE A 163 -7.66 1.67 -6.20
N ALA A 164 -7.55 0.97 -7.33
CA ALA A 164 -7.53 -0.49 -7.33
C ALA A 164 -6.32 -1.09 -6.58
N PRO A 165 -5.08 -0.57 -6.70
CA PRO A 165 -3.97 -0.97 -5.85
C PRO A 165 -4.19 -0.70 -4.36
N PHE A 166 -4.82 0.42 -4.00
CA PHE A 166 -5.15 0.73 -2.62
C PHE A 166 -6.16 -0.27 -2.02
N VAL A 167 -7.21 -0.62 -2.79
CA VAL A 167 -8.17 -1.66 -2.38
C VAL A 167 -7.47 -3.02 -2.21
N LEU A 168 -6.56 -3.36 -3.12
CA LEU A 168 -5.76 -4.59 -3.01
C LEU A 168 -4.90 -4.59 -1.74
N GLU A 169 -4.25 -3.48 -1.41
CA GLU A 169 -3.46 -3.34 -0.20
C GLU A 169 -4.30 -3.54 1.06
N GLN A 170 -5.46 -2.90 1.15
CA GLN A 170 -6.40 -3.08 2.25
C GLN A 170 -6.82 -4.55 2.41
N LYS A 171 -7.12 -5.21 1.29
CA LYS A 171 -7.53 -6.62 1.30
C LYS A 171 -6.40 -7.57 1.69
N ILE A 172 -5.16 -7.28 1.27
CA ILE A 172 -3.97 -7.98 1.75
C ILE A 172 -3.82 -7.80 3.27
N GLN A 173 -3.96 -6.56 3.75
CA GLN A 173 -3.90 -6.24 5.17
C GLN A 173 -4.94 -7.05 5.97
N GLU A 174 -6.18 -7.06 5.52
CA GLU A 174 -7.27 -7.81 6.15
C GLU A 174 -6.97 -9.33 6.19
N VAL A 175 -6.70 -9.92 5.03
CA VAL A 175 -6.51 -11.38 4.91
C VAL A 175 -5.25 -11.84 5.64
N ILE A 176 -4.12 -11.15 5.47
CA ILE A 176 -2.85 -11.57 6.08
C ILE A 176 -2.85 -11.36 7.59
N SER A 177 -3.47 -10.29 8.11
CA SER A 177 -3.60 -10.09 9.56
C SER A 177 -4.35 -11.22 10.25
N GLY A 178 -5.32 -11.83 9.56
CA GLY A 178 -6.08 -13.00 10.06
C GLY A 178 -5.38 -14.34 9.91
N LYS A 179 -4.20 -14.42 9.27
CA LYS A 179 -3.46 -15.67 9.05
C LYS A 179 -2.65 -16.09 10.28
N THR A 180 -3.28 -16.82 11.18
CA THR A 180 -2.65 -17.28 12.45
C THR A 180 -1.42 -18.15 12.23
N GLU A 181 -1.32 -18.87 11.11
CA GLU A 181 -0.16 -19.64 10.73
C GLU A 181 1.08 -18.79 10.46
N LEU A 182 0.91 -17.53 10.09
CA LEU A 182 2.00 -16.57 9.89
C LEU A 182 2.39 -15.83 11.17
N ALA A 183 1.51 -15.77 12.17
CA ALA A 183 1.74 -15.07 13.44
C ALA A 183 2.97 -15.62 14.20
N GLY A 184 3.31 -16.89 14.02
CA GLY A 184 4.54 -17.47 14.59
C GLY A 184 5.83 -16.90 14.01
N GLN A 185 5.82 -16.48 12.74
CA GLN A 185 6.96 -15.88 12.04
C GLN A 185 6.94 -14.34 12.10
N TYR A 186 5.74 -13.75 12.06
CA TYR A 186 5.49 -12.31 12.08
C TYR A 186 4.53 -11.96 13.22
N PRO A 187 4.96 -12.11 14.50
CA PRO A 187 4.08 -11.91 15.64
C PRO A 187 3.73 -10.43 15.83
N LEU A 188 2.43 -10.17 16.01
CA LEU A 188 1.89 -8.88 16.42
C LEU A 188 0.89 -9.13 17.55
N GLU A 189 1.27 -8.75 18.76
CA GLU A 189 0.33 -8.72 19.88
C GLU A 189 -0.64 -7.56 19.67
N GLN A 190 -1.95 -7.82 19.73
CA GLN A 190 -3.00 -6.82 19.62
C GLN A 190 -3.94 -6.90 20.81
N VAL A 191 -4.41 -5.72 21.21
CA VAL A 191 -5.41 -5.50 22.24
C VAL A 191 -6.64 -4.87 21.63
N ARG A 192 -7.84 -5.36 21.98
CA ARG A 192 -9.09 -4.67 21.73
C ARG A 192 -9.54 -4.05 23.04
N ALA A 193 -9.77 -2.74 23.03
CA ALA A 193 -10.11 -2.01 24.22
C ALA A 193 -11.22 -1.00 24.00
N ARG A 194 -11.83 -0.59 25.11
CA ARG A 194 -12.72 0.58 25.22
C ARG A 194 -12.10 1.59 26.13
N HIS A 195 -12.38 2.86 25.89
CA HIS A 195 -11.99 3.92 26.78
C HIS A 195 -13.06 4.99 26.99
N ILE A 196 -12.91 5.77 28.04
CA ILE A 196 -13.65 7.01 28.27
C ILE A 196 -12.62 8.09 28.50
N LEU A 197 -12.55 9.07 27.59
CA LEU A 197 -11.65 10.21 27.69
C LEU A 197 -12.33 11.38 28.40
N PHE A 198 -11.66 11.89 29.42
CA PHE A 198 -11.95 13.15 30.07
C PHE A 198 -10.81 14.13 29.78
N PRO A 199 -11.02 15.12 28.90
CA PRO A 199 -9.98 16.03 28.49
C PRO A 199 -9.59 16.95 29.64
N LEU A 200 -8.28 17.11 29.86
CA LEU A 200 -7.73 18.11 30.78
C LEU A 200 -7.36 19.35 29.97
N GLN A 201 -7.67 20.52 30.55
CA GLN A 201 -7.22 21.80 30.04
C GLN A 201 -6.33 22.40 31.11
N GLU A 202 -5.11 22.77 30.77
CA GLU A 202 -4.19 23.39 31.76
C GLU A 202 -4.89 24.50 32.53
N GLY A 203 -5.20 24.25 33.81
CA GLY A 203 -5.84 25.25 34.64
C GLY A 203 -6.62 24.72 35.87
N ALA A 204 -7.30 25.60 36.57
CA ALA A 204 -8.00 25.35 37.84
C ALA A 204 -9.23 24.40 37.77
N GLY A 205 -9.51 23.81 36.61
CA GLY A 205 -10.64 22.89 36.40
C GLY A 205 -10.27 21.42 36.44
N ASP A 206 -9.01 21.07 36.39
CA ASP A 206 -8.53 19.68 36.21
C ASP A 206 -8.91 18.78 37.40
N GLU A 207 -8.88 19.30 38.64
CA GLU A 207 -9.28 18.55 39.82
C GLU A 207 -10.75 18.07 39.74
N VAL A 208 -11.65 18.93 39.27
CA VAL A 208 -13.09 18.60 39.10
C VAL A 208 -13.27 17.52 38.02
N VAL A 209 -12.51 17.60 36.94
CA VAL A 209 -12.56 16.61 35.83
C VAL A 209 -12.03 15.26 36.32
N ILE A 210 -10.94 15.25 37.07
CA ILE A 210 -10.34 14.01 37.65
C ILE A 210 -11.30 13.40 38.67
N GLU A 211 -11.93 14.23 39.54
CA GLU A 211 -12.92 13.73 40.51
C GLU A 211 -14.11 13.07 39.76
N LYS A 212 -14.60 13.69 38.70
CA LYS A 212 -15.66 13.14 37.86
C LYS A 212 -15.27 11.84 37.17
N ALA A 213 -14.06 11.76 36.63
CA ALA A 213 -13.51 10.55 36.03
C ALA A 213 -13.42 9.39 37.07
N ASN A 214 -12.97 9.70 38.28
CA ASN A 214 -12.93 8.72 39.39
C ASN A 214 -14.33 8.24 39.78
N GLU A 215 -15.35 9.12 39.86
CA GLU A 215 -16.74 8.72 40.12
C GLU A 215 -17.22 7.72 39.05
N VAL A 216 -16.95 7.99 37.77
CA VAL A 216 -17.33 7.11 36.67
C VAL A 216 -16.57 5.78 36.73
N LEU A 217 -15.28 5.79 37.07
CA LEU A 217 -14.50 4.58 37.29
C LEU A 217 -15.10 3.69 38.39
N GLU A 218 -15.48 4.27 39.51
CA GLU A 218 -16.11 3.53 40.60
C GLU A 218 -17.50 2.97 40.21
N ARG A 219 -18.29 3.68 39.40
CA ARG A 219 -19.56 3.16 38.85
C ARG A 219 -19.30 1.94 37.94
N ILE A 220 -18.26 1.98 37.10
CA ILE A 220 -17.85 0.83 36.27
C ILE A 220 -17.43 -0.36 37.12
N LYS A 221 -16.61 -0.13 38.15
CA LYS A 221 -16.19 -1.16 39.11
C LYS A 221 -17.39 -1.74 39.90
N GLY A 222 -18.42 -0.91 40.09
CA GLY A 222 -19.71 -1.29 40.67
C GLY A 222 -20.61 -2.12 39.76
N GLY A 223 -20.21 -2.34 38.50
CA GLY A 223 -20.88 -3.17 37.51
C GLY A 223 -21.81 -2.40 36.56
N GLU A 224 -21.77 -1.09 36.51
CA GLU A 224 -22.50 -0.34 35.50
C GLU A 224 -21.90 -0.57 34.10
N ASP A 225 -22.75 -0.47 33.07
CA ASP A 225 -22.35 -0.75 31.69
C ASP A 225 -21.34 0.28 31.17
N PHE A 226 -20.16 -0.19 30.79
CA PHE A 226 -19.06 0.64 30.31
C PHE A 226 -19.47 1.44 29.05
N ALA A 227 -20.16 0.80 28.11
CA ALA A 227 -20.50 1.44 26.85
C ALA A 227 -21.54 2.56 27.06
N ALA A 228 -22.49 2.36 27.98
CA ALA A 228 -23.45 3.41 28.33
C ALA A 228 -22.76 4.61 28.99
N LEU A 229 -21.81 4.37 29.90
CA LEU A 229 -21.04 5.43 30.53
C LEU A 229 -20.10 6.12 29.56
N ALA A 230 -19.53 5.41 28.60
CA ALA A 230 -18.74 6.02 27.52
C ALA A 230 -19.60 6.95 26.65
N GLN A 231 -20.83 6.58 26.33
CA GLN A 231 -21.76 7.43 25.60
C GLN A 231 -22.19 8.67 26.39
N GLU A 232 -22.32 8.53 27.73
CA GLU A 232 -22.75 9.63 28.62
C GLU A 232 -21.61 10.64 28.88
N PHE A 233 -20.37 10.14 29.11
CA PHE A 233 -19.26 10.95 29.62
C PHE A 233 -18.08 11.08 28.68
N GLY A 234 -17.96 10.23 27.64
CA GLY A 234 -16.84 10.30 26.69
C GLY A 234 -16.87 11.57 25.85
N SER A 235 -15.72 12.13 25.60
CA SER A 235 -15.56 13.43 24.92
C SER A 235 -15.03 13.33 23.50
N ASP A 236 -14.67 12.14 23.05
CA ASP A 236 -14.10 11.90 21.71
C ASP A 236 -15.07 11.18 20.76
N GLY A 237 -14.62 10.96 19.51
CA GLY A 237 -15.44 10.31 18.49
C GLY A 237 -15.83 8.86 18.80
N THR A 238 -15.13 8.18 19.73
CA THR A 238 -15.44 6.79 20.11
C THR A 238 -16.61 6.70 21.08
N ALA A 239 -16.95 7.79 21.77
CA ALA A 239 -18.01 7.83 22.77
C ALA A 239 -19.33 7.29 22.22
N GLN A 240 -19.74 7.69 21.01
CA GLN A 240 -20.98 7.24 20.36
C GLN A 240 -21.03 5.73 20.14
N ASN A 241 -19.87 5.10 20.00
CA ASN A 241 -19.71 3.64 19.86
C ASN A 241 -19.37 2.95 21.19
N GLY A 242 -19.70 3.58 22.32
CA GLY A 242 -19.43 3.03 23.65
C GLY A 242 -17.93 2.95 23.98
N GLY A 243 -17.14 3.88 23.44
CA GLY A 243 -15.71 3.97 23.66
C GLY A 243 -14.86 2.93 22.93
N ASP A 244 -15.41 2.17 21.98
CA ASP A 244 -14.70 1.07 21.28
C ASP A 244 -13.60 1.62 20.38
N LEU A 245 -12.34 1.27 20.68
CA LEU A 245 -11.14 1.63 19.91
C LEU A 245 -10.80 0.59 18.83
N GLY A 246 -11.49 -0.54 18.81
CA GLY A 246 -11.11 -1.66 17.95
C GLY A 246 -9.82 -2.34 18.39
N TRP A 247 -9.18 -3.05 17.46
CA TRP A 247 -7.90 -3.70 17.67
C TRP A 247 -6.74 -2.74 17.39
N PHE A 248 -5.76 -2.70 18.27
CA PHE A 248 -4.51 -1.95 18.06
C PHE A 248 -3.30 -2.73 18.58
N GLY A 249 -2.14 -2.48 17.96
CA GLY A 249 -0.85 -3.03 18.30
C GLY A 249 0.03 -2.05 19.08
N LYS A 250 1.24 -2.48 19.41
CA LYS A 250 2.25 -1.60 20.03
C LYS A 250 2.72 -0.55 19.01
N GLY A 251 2.75 0.71 19.42
CA GLY A 251 3.10 1.88 18.62
C GLY A 251 1.91 2.63 18.02
N ASP A 252 0.68 2.10 18.16
CA ASP A 252 -0.54 2.73 17.63
C ASP A 252 -1.12 3.79 18.58
N MET A 253 -0.77 3.72 19.88
CA MET A 253 -1.27 4.61 20.92
C MET A 253 -0.12 5.34 21.61
N VAL A 254 -0.43 6.38 22.40
CA VAL A 254 0.57 7.03 23.24
C VAL A 254 1.05 6.07 24.33
N SER A 255 2.32 6.22 24.74
CA SER A 255 3.03 5.25 25.59
C SER A 255 2.29 4.88 26.86
N GLU A 256 1.74 5.86 27.57
CA GLU A 256 1.06 5.67 28.85
C GLU A 256 -0.23 4.86 28.71
N PHE A 257 -0.96 5.11 27.61
CA PHE A 257 -2.17 4.38 27.29
C PHE A 257 -1.86 2.94 26.85
N GLU A 258 -0.83 2.79 26.00
CA GLU A 258 -0.36 1.50 25.52
C GLU A 258 0.12 0.60 26.68
N GLU A 259 0.96 1.14 27.57
CA GLU A 259 1.47 0.40 28.72
C GLU A 259 0.32 -0.12 29.60
N ALA A 260 -0.68 0.72 29.88
CA ALA A 260 -1.86 0.33 30.63
C ALA A 260 -2.67 -0.76 29.89
N ALA A 261 -2.94 -0.59 28.58
CA ALA A 261 -3.73 -1.54 27.79
C ALA A 261 -3.06 -2.92 27.68
N PHE A 262 -1.77 -2.96 27.39
CA PHE A 262 -1.03 -4.22 27.28
C PHE A 262 -0.76 -4.89 28.66
N GLY A 263 -0.77 -4.11 29.74
CA GLY A 263 -0.63 -4.61 31.11
C GLY A 263 -1.87 -5.25 31.69
N LEU A 264 -3.08 -4.88 31.21
CA LEU A 264 -4.35 -5.41 31.72
C LEU A 264 -4.65 -6.82 31.19
N GLU A 265 -5.36 -7.62 31.98
CA GLU A 265 -5.93 -8.89 31.53
C GLU A 265 -7.24 -8.63 30.74
N PRO A 266 -7.58 -9.52 29.75
CA PRO A 266 -8.85 -9.44 29.05
C PRO A 266 -10.06 -9.44 29.99
N GLY A 267 -11.04 -8.58 29.71
CA GLY A 267 -12.25 -8.41 30.51
C GLY A 267 -12.09 -7.49 31.71
N THR A 268 -10.90 -6.90 31.94
CA THR A 268 -10.64 -6.05 33.11
C THR A 268 -10.61 -4.56 32.77
N VAL A 269 -10.89 -3.74 33.77
CA VAL A 269 -10.80 -2.28 33.74
C VAL A 269 -9.58 -1.86 34.56
N VAL A 270 -9.00 -0.72 34.23
CA VAL A 270 -7.90 -0.11 35.02
C VAL A 270 -8.31 0.11 36.48
N ASP A 271 -7.37 -0.06 37.39
CA ASP A 271 -7.58 0.26 38.81
C ASP A 271 -7.57 1.77 39.08
N GLU A 272 -6.79 2.52 38.31
CA GLU A 272 -6.59 3.96 38.43
C GLU A 272 -6.71 4.61 37.03
N LEU A 273 -6.98 5.93 36.99
CA LEU A 273 -7.05 6.68 35.75
C LEU A 273 -5.70 6.68 35.03
N VAL A 274 -5.73 6.47 33.72
CA VAL A 274 -4.54 6.57 32.84
C VAL A 274 -4.40 8.01 32.37
N GLN A 275 -3.33 8.67 32.76
CA GLN A 275 -3.06 10.04 32.35
C GLN A 275 -2.22 10.08 31.08
N THR A 276 -2.64 10.88 30.10
CA THR A 276 -1.94 11.12 28.83
C THR A 276 -1.92 12.61 28.49
N THR A 277 -1.31 12.97 27.38
CA THR A 277 -1.35 14.36 26.86
C THR A 277 -2.75 14.81 26.43
N PHE A 278 -3.71 13.89 26.24
CA PHE A 278 -5.09 14.19 25.86
C PHE A 278 -6.01 14.41 27.08
N GLY A 279 -5.59 13.96 28.25
CA GLY A 279 -6.40 14.00 29.46
C GLY A 279 -6.26 12.72 30.29
N VAL A 280 -7.31 12.40 31.07
CA VAL A 280 -7.38 11.16 31.85
C VAL A 280 -8.36 10.19 31.19
N HIS A 281 -8.00 8.92 31.17
CA HIS A 281 -8.75 7.84 30.55
C HIS A 281 -9.16 6.79 31.57
N ILE A 282 -10.38 6.28 31.43
CA ILE A 282 -10.78 5.00 31.98
C ILE A 282 -10.66 3.98 30.84
N LEU A 283 -9.91 2.91 31.05
CA LEU A 283 -9.60 1.91 30.04
C LEU A 283 -10.12 0.55 30.45
N LYS A 284 -10.75 -0.17 29.51
CA LYS A 284 -11.15 -1.57 29.65
C LYS A 284 -10.58 -2.37 28.49
N VAL A 285 -9.87 -3.45 28.78
CA VAL A 285 -9.44 -4.41 27.76
C VAL A 285 -10.55 -5.44 27.57
N GLU A 286 -11.03 -5.59 26.33
CA GLU A 286 -12.02 -6.60 25.98
C GLU A 286 -11.34 -7.94 25.62
N GLU A 287 -10.36 -7.89 24.75
CA GLU A 287 -9.70 -9.07 24.20
C GLU A 287 -8.23 -8.83 23.91
N LYS A 288 -7.42 -9.88 23.89
CA LYS A 288 -6.05 -9.90 23.38
C LYS A 288 -5.88 -11.01 22.35
N ARG A 289 -5.09 -10.75 21.32
CA ARG A 289 -4.76 -11.77 20.31
C ARG A 289 -3.34 -11.63 19.79
N ASN A 290 -2.81 -12.72 19.25
CA ASN A 290 -1.64 -12.69 18.39
C ASN A 290 -2.12 -12.68 16.93
N ALA A 291 -1.90 -11.57 16.26
CA ALA A 291 -2.16 -11.39 14.84
C ALA A 291 -0.85 -11.53 14.05
N THR A 292 -0.95 -11.51 12.73
CA THR A 292 0.22 -11.40 11.85
C THR A 292 0.57 -9.94 11.63
N ASP A 293 1.81 -9.56 11.90
CA ASP A 293 2.38 -8.27 11.54
C ASP A 293 2.54 -8.19 10.02
N VAL A 294 1.55 -7.58 9.36
CA VAL A 294 1.51 -7.48 7.91
C VAL A 294 2.63 -6.59 7.39
N ASN A 295 2.99 -5.53 8.10
CA ASN A 295 4.07 -4.64 7.69
C ASN A 295 5.41 -5.38 7.68
N LYS A 296 5.68 -6.16 8.72
CA LYS A 296 6.88 -6.99 8.80
C LYS A 296 6.86 -8.12 7.77
N PHE A 297 5.72 -8.74 7.52
CA PHE A 297 5.54 -9.73 6.46
C PHE A 297 5.82 -9.11 5.09
N MET A 298 5.26 -7.95 4.77
CA MET A 298 5.48 -7.24 3.50
C MET A 298 6.94 -6.83 3.32
N ALA A 299 7.55 -6.28 4.39
CA ALA A 299 8.97 -5.92 4.36
C ALA A 299 9.88 -7.14 4.10
N ASP A 300 9.62 -8.27 4.73
CA ASP A 300 10.35 -9.52 4.52
C ASP A 300 10.21 -10.02 3.07
N ARG A 301 8.97 -9.97 2.52
CA ARG A 301 8.73 -10.31 1.11
C ARG A 301 9.48 -9.38 0.16
N PHE A 302 9.49 -8.09 0.47
CA PHE A 302 10.23 -7.10 -0.32
C PHE A 302 11.75 -7.34 -0.28
N LEU A 303 12.31 -7.62 0.89
CA LEU A 303 13.75 -7.91 1.05
C LEU A 303 14.16 -9.21 0.35
N LYS A 304 13.34 -10.26 0.42
CA LYS A 304 13.64 -11.57 -0.19
C LYS A 304 13.37 -11.66 -1.68
N ALA A 305 12.64 -10.68 -2.24
CA ALA A 305 12.33 -10.68 -3.67
C ALA A 305 13.58 -10.54 -4.53
N GLU A 306 13.67 -11.35 -5.57
CA GLU A 306 14.69 -11.17 -6.61
C GLU A 306 14.33 -9.96 -7.46
N LYS A 307 15.17 -8.91 -7.40
CA LYS A 307 14.96 -7.64 -8.11
C LYS A 307 16.10 -7.39 -9.09
N ASN A 308 15.77 -7.30 -10.37
CA ASN A 308 16.73 -7.00 -11.43
C ASN A 308 16.28 -5.74 -12.19
N ILE A 309 16.92 -4.61 -11.88
CA ILE A 309 16.66 -3.33 -12.54
C ILE A 309 17.46 -3.28 -13.84
N LEU A 310 16.78 -3.06 -14.96
CA LEU A 310 17.34 -3.14 -16.30
C LEU A 310 17.67 -1.77 -16.92
N ILE A 311 17.17 -0.69 -16.32
CA ILE A 311 17.46 0.69 -16.71
C ILE A 311 18.65 1.24 -15.92
N ASN A 312 19.36 2.21 -16.49
CA ASN A 312 20.53 2.83 -15.85
C ASN A 312 20.07 3.91 -14.86
N ILE A 313 19.64 3.47 -13.68
CA ILE A 313 19.39 4.29 -12.51
C ILE A 313 20.17 3.69 -11.35
N THR A 314 20.46 4.46 -10.34
CA THR A 314 21.01 3.91 -9.10
C THR A 314 19.99 2.92 -8.52
N ASN A 315 20.46 1.70 -8.20
CA ASN A 315 19.56 0.69 -7.65
C ASN A 315 19.08 1.12 -6.26
N PRO A 316 17.79 1.44 -6.06
CA PRO A 316 17.27 1.96 -4.80
C PRO A 316 17.36 0.95 -3.65
N PHE A 317 17.56 -0.35 -3.96
CA PHE A 317 17.59 -1.42 -2.96
C PHE A 317 18.98 -1.69 -2.38
N LEU A 318 20.06 -1.18 -2.98
CA LEU A 318 21.42 -1.37 -2.46
C LEU A 318 21.61 -0.84 -1.04
N ALA A 319 21.02 0.32 -0.74
CA ALA A 319 21.10 0.94 0.59
C ALA A 319 20.38 0.09 1.66
N LEU A 320 19.30 -0.62 1.31
CA LEU A 320 18.58 -1.52 2.22
C LEU A 320 19.38 -2.78 2.52
N GLU A 321 20.06 -3.35 1.52
CA GLU A 321 20.93 -4.52 1.69
C GLU A 321 22.15 -4.20 2.57
N GLU A 322 22.74 -3.02 2.42
CA GLU A 322 23.85 -2.55 3.27
C GLU A 322 23.40 -2.31 4.72
N ALA A 323 22.21 -1.73 4.93
CA ALA A 323 21.67 -1.47 6.26
C ALA A 323 21.37 -2.76 7.04
N THR A 324 20.91 -3.80 6.36
CA THR A 324 20.62 -5.11 6.99
C THR A 324 21.88 -5.89 7.32
N ASN A 325 22.95 -5.74 6.53
CA ASN A 325 24.23 -6.40 6.77
C ASN A 325 25.08 -5.77 7.89
N THR A 326 24.76 -4.53 8.31
CA THR A 326 25.48 -3.83 9.41
C THR A 326 24.88 -4.08 10.78
N GLN A 327 23.73 -4.78 10.88
CA GLN A 327 23.05 -5.14 12.14
C GLN A 327 23.15 -6.63 12.51
N GLY A 328 23.97 -7.40 11.78
CA GLY A 328 24.21 -8.83 12.01
C GLY A 328 25.45 -9.15 12.83
#